data_6fe2a370635c254eba159621c24bb97b
#
_entry.id   6fe2a370635c254eba159621c24bb97b
#
_cell.length_a   1.000
_cell.length_b   1.000
_cell.length_c   1.000
_cell.angle_alpha   90.00
_cell.angle_beta   90.00
_cell.angle_gamma   90.00
#
_symmetry.space_group_name_H-M   'P 1'
#
loop_
_entity.id
_entity.type
_entity.pdbx_description
1 polymer ?
#
loop_
_entity_poly.entity_id
_entity_poly.type
_entity_poly.pdbx_seq_one_letter_code
_entity_poly.pdbx_strand_id
1 'polypeptide(L)'
;HRLWKIRSKLIVCCTGAIERPVSFAGNDIPGVLLASAVRDYAINFGVSIGQKTVVITNNDDAYKTAIFLKESGLEVPVILDAREHGGGEAAASARAMGIRVENGKVISRVIGRKRVLGVNVCLSSGEGETTERIGCDAVAMSGGWSPVVHLWSHCGGKLEWNDESSMFCPDKSRPPTNENGEGFMETAGAASGNTQLNEIVKEATELGLSIGRKFGGKQIRSNVPKVKPHLENPVEPFWLTPRKAKR
;
A
#
# COMPACT_ATOMS: atom_id res chain seq x y z
N HIS A 1 19.83 -24.33 -13.53
CA HIS A 1 18.60 -24.31 -12.71
C HIS A 1 18.59 -25.53 -11.80
N ARG A 2 18.19 -25.37 -10.52
CA ARG A 2 18.05 -26.46 -9.55
C ARG A 2 16.62 -26.47 -9.05
N LEU A 3 15.97 -27.64 -9.00
CA LEU A 3 14.67 -27.87 -8.38
C LEU A 3 14.90 -28.43 -6.97
N TRP A 4 14.40 -27.71 -5.96
CA TRP A 4 14.42 -28.15 -4.57
C TRP A 4 13.07 -28.75 -4.20
N LYS A 5 13.06 -29.97 -3.67
CA LYS A 5 11.89 -30.62 -3.08
C LYS A 5 12.00 -30.50 -1.56
N ILE A 6 11.23 -29.59 -0.97
CA ILE A 6 11.25 -29.34 0.48
C ILE A 6 10.00 -29.97 1.09
N ARG A 7 10.18 -30.83 2.10
CA ARG A 7 9.09 -31.34 2.93
C ARG A 7 9.12 -30.63 4.28
N SER A 8 8.02 -29.99 4.65
CA SER A 8 7.86 -29.30 5.93
C SER A 8 6.56 -29.72 6.61
N LYS A 9 6.52 -29.63 7.93
CA LYS A 9 5.30 -29.87 8.72
C LYS A 9 4.38 -28.66 8.73
N LEU A 10 4.93 -27.47 8.52
CA LEU A 10 4.23 -26.19 8.49
C LEU A 10 4.94 -25.25 7.52
N ILE A 11 4.17 -24.41 6.85
CA ILE A 11 4.65 -23.35 5.97
C ILE A 11 4.19 -22.00 6.57
N VAL A 12 5.09 -21.05 6.68
CA VAL A 12 4.74 -19.66 7.05
C VAL A 12 4.93 -18.76 5.84
N CYS A 13 3.84 -18.16 5.36
CA CYS A 13 3.86 -17.21 4.26
C CYS A 13 4.12 -15.80 4.77
N CYS A 14 5.31 -15.28 4.52
CA CYS A 14 5.72 -13.90 4.77
C CYS A 14 5.90 -13.16 3.43
N THR A 15 4.95 -13.34 2.52
CA THR A 15 5.03 -12.92 1.11
C THR A 15 4.76 -11.42 0.89
N GLY A 16 4.42 -10.70 1.97
CA GLY A 16 4.19 -9.26 1.92
C GLY A 16 2.87 -8.87 1.27
N ALA A 17 2.81 -7.65 0.77
CA ALA A 17 1.67 -7.07 0.08
C ALA A 17 2.13 -6.30 -1.16
N ILE A 18 1.24 -6.12 -2.12
CA ILE A 18 1.46 -5.37 -3.36
C ILE A 18 0.62 -4.10 -3.27
N GLU A 19 1.24 -2.96 -3.58
CA GLU A 19 0.54 -1.68 -3.66
C GLU A 19 -0.42 -1.68 -4.87
N ARG A 20 -1.64 -1.18 -4.65
CA ARG A 20 -2.67 -1.07 -5.69
C ARG A 20 -2.58 0.24 -6.44
N PRO A 21 -2.75 0.22 -7.76
CA PRO A 21 -2.88 1.44 -8.55
C PRO A 21 -4.25 2.09 -8.33
N VAL A 22 -4.33 3.39 -8.68
CA VAL A 22 -5.59 4.11 -8.88
C VAL A 22 -5.80 4.28 -10.38
N SER A 23 -7.00 4.00 -10.87
CA SER A 23 -7.34 4.08 -12.29
C SER A 23 -7.89 5.46 -12.64
N PHE A 24 -7.15 6.18 -13.49
CA PHE A 24 -7.53 7.46 -14.09
C PHE A 24 -7.05 7.55 -15.54
N ALA A 25 -7.58 8.47 -16.31
CA ALA A 25 -7.19 8.60 -17.69
C ALA A 25 -5.71 9.00 -17.84
N GLY A 26 -4.94 8.22 -18.59
CA GLY A 26 -3.50 8.43 -18.82
C GLY A 26 -2.61 7.94 -17.69
N ASN A 27 -3.08 7.02 -16.83
CA ASN A 27 -2.24 6.39 -15.80
C ASN A 27 -1.13 5.48 -16.38
N ASP A 28 -1.15 5.23 -17.68
CA ASP A 28 -0.16 4.51 -18.46
C ASP A 28 0.94 5.41 -19.09
N ILE A 29 0.83 6.73 -18.91
CA ILE A 29 1.83 7.67 -19.43
C ILE A 29 3.13 7.55 -18.63
N PRO A 30 4.32 7.44 -19.31
CA PRO A 30 5.61 7.39 -18.63
C PRO A 30 5.80 8.57 -17.65
N GLY A 31 6.15 8.26 -16.40
CA GLY A 31 6.21 9.20 -15.27
C GLY A 31 5.07 9.03 -14.26
N VAL A 32 4.12 8.11 -14.53
CA VAL A 32 3.11 7.67 -13.56
C VAL A 32 3.57 6.34 -12.95
N LEU A 33 3.81 6.30 -11.64
CA LEU A 33 4.25 5.10 -10.91
C LEU A 33 3.49 4.95 -9.59
N LEU A 34 3.61 3.76 -8.99
CA LEU A 34 3.17 3.53 -7.61
C LEU A 34 4.02 4.34 -6.63
N ALA A 35 3.41 4.84 -5.57
CA ALA A 35 4.10 5.71 -4.60
C ALA A 35 5.24 4.99 -3.87
N SER A 36 5.08 3.70 -3.55
CA SER A 36 6.16 2.89 -2.99
C SER A 36 7.33 2.73 -3.96
N ALA A 37 7.05 2.49 -5.24
CA ALA A 37 8.09 2.35 -6.26
C ALA A 37 8.87 3.67 -6.42
N VAL A 38 8.19 4.81 -6.41
CA VAL A 38 8.85 6.13 -6.43
C VAL A 38 9.82 6.29 -5.27
N ARG A 39 9.37 5.94 -4.07
CA ARG A 39 10.19 5.98 -2.85
C ARG A 39 11.36 5.01 -2.92
N ASP A 40 11.14 3.79 -3.38
CA ASP A 40 12.17 2.76 -3.51
C ASP A 40 13.26 3.13 -4.52
N TYR A 41 12.89 3.68 -5.68
CA TYR A 41 13.86 4.17 -6.66
C TYR A 41 14.73 5.27 -6.06
N ALA A 42 14.15 6.19 -5.32
CA ALA A 42 14.90 7.29 -4.73
C ALA A 42 15.81 6.81 -3.59
N ILE A 43 15.32 5.96 -2.67
CA ILE A 43 16.09 5.48 -1.52
C ILE A 43 17.19 4.49 -1.95
N ASN A 44 16.85 3.48 -2.75
CA ASN A 44 17.75 2.37 -3.03
C ASN A 44 18.70 2.63 -4.21
N PHE A 45 18.32 3.53 -5.13
CA PHE A 45 19.07 3.77 -6.35
C PHE A 45 19.45 5.24 -6.58
N GLY A 46 19.01 6.16 -5.72
CA GLY A 46 19.25 7.60 -5.89
C GLY A 46 18.62 8.19 -7.16
N VAL A 47 17.54 7.57 -7.65
CA VAL A 47 16.87 7.95 -8.90
C VAL A 47 15.54 8.62 -8.61
N SER A 48 15.35 9.84 -9.09
CA SER A 48 14.05 10.52 -9.11
C SER A 48 13.33 10.27 -10.43
N ILE A 49 12.03 10.02 -10.36
CA ILE A 49 11.17 9.87 -11.55
C ILE A 49 10.81 11.20 -12.21
N GLY A 50 11.00 12.32 -11.51
CA GLY A 50 10.76 13.68 -11.95
C GLY A 50 11.21 14.69 -10.91
N GLN A 51 11.16 15.98 -11.26
CA GLN A 51 11.51 17.08 -10.38
C GLN A 51 10.29 17.60 -9.61
N LYS A 52 9.09 17.40 -10.17
CA LYS A 52 7.82 17.93 -9.66
C LYS A 52 6.75 16.84 -9.68
N THR A 53 6.56 16.19 -8.53
CA THR A 53 5.68 15.02 -8.39
C THR A 53 4.36 15.36 -7.72
N VAL A 54 3.24 15.09 -8.39
CA VAL A 54 1.90 15.10 -7.77
C VAL A 54 1.65 13.73 -7.16
N VAL A 55 1.15 13.69 -5.92
CA VAL A 55 0.78 12.44 -5.22
C VAL A 55 -0.74 12.30 -5.21
N ILE A 56 -1.26 11.11 -5.55
CA ILE A 56 -2.68 10.75 -5.40
C ILE A 56 -2.81 9.49 -4.54
N THR A 57 -3.73 9.52 -3.58
CA THR A 57 -3.87 8.43 -2.62
C THR A 57 -5.28 8.28 -2.06
N ASN A 58 -5.56 7.10 -1.48
CA ASN A 58 -6.69 6.80 -0.61
C ASN A 58 -6.25 6.24 0.76
N ASN A 59 -4.96 6.39 1.11
CA ASN A 59 -4.34 5.83 2.31
C ASN A 59 -3.20 6.73 2.81
N ASP A 60 -2.67 6.44 4.00
CA ASP A 60 -1.66 7.29 4.64
C ASP A 60 -0.22 6.96 4.20
N ASP A 61 0.07 5.79 3.63
CA ASP A 61 1.44 5.42 3.26
C ASP A 61 2.05 6.32 2.17
N ALA A 62 1.24 6.78 1.23
CA ALA A 62 1.71 7.66 0.16
C ALA A 62 2.19 9.04 0.66
N TYR A 63 1.72 9.49 1.82
CA TYR A 63 2.24 10.71 2.46
C TYR A 63 3.72 10.58 2.81
N LYS A 64 4.16 9.38 3.22
CA LYS A 64 5.57 9.08 3.49
C LYS A 64 6.43 9.31 2.23
N THR A 65 5.91 8.94 1.06
CA THR A 65 6.58 9.20 -0.23
C THR A 65 6.66 10.70 -0.52
N ALA A 66 5.57 11.43 -0.35
CA ALA A 66 5.53 12.87 -0.57
C ALA A 66 6.52 13.63 0.34
N ILE A 67 6.52 13.30 1.64
CA ILE A 67 7.42 13.87 2.64
C ILE A 67 8.88 13.57 2.28
N PHE A 68 9.20 12.31 1.98
CA PHE A 68 10.55 11.89 1.59
C PHE A 68 11.06 12.64 0.34
N LEU A 69 10.23 12.78 -0.70
CA LEU A 69 10.60 13.53 -1.91
C LEU A 69 10.90 14.99 -1.58
N LYS A 70 10.07 15.60 -0.73
CA LYS A 70 10.26 16.99 -0.28
C LYS A 70 11.56 17.18 0.50
N GLU A 71 11.86 16.27 1.44
CA GLU A 71 13.12 16.23 2.20
C GLU A 71 14.34 16.04 1.29
N SER A 72 14.16 15.32 0.18
CA SER A 72 15.20 15.11 -0.83
C SER A 72 15.38 16.32 -1.79
N GLY A 73 14.71 17.44 -1.54
CA GLY A 73 14.82 18.66 -2.34
C GLY A 73 13.99 18.67 -3.63
N LEU A 74 13.08 17.70 -3.81
CA LEU A 74 12.18 17.65 -4.95
C LEU A 74 10.89 18.43 -4.68
N GLU A 75 10.22 18.89 -5.74
CA GLU A 75 8.96 19.62 -5.60
C GLU A 75 7.78 18.64 -5.53
N VAL A 76 6.97 18.80 -4.47
CA VAL A 76 5.68 18.11 -4.32
C VAL A 76 4.60 19.20 -4.21
N PRO A 77 3.96 19.58 -5.32
CA PRO A 77 3.02 20.71 -5.34
C PRO A 77 1.75 20.40 -4.55
N VAL A 78 1.31 19.13 -4.55
CA VAL A 78 0.08 18.72 -3.87
C VAL A 78 0.06 17.22 -3.60
N ILE A 79 -0.60 16.85 -2.52
CA ILE A 79 -1.14 15.51 -2.26
C ILE A 79 -2.65 15.60 -2.45
N LEU A 80 -3.19 14.80 -3.36
CA LEU A 80 -4.61 14.62 -3.60
C LEU A 80 -5.07 13.36 -2.87
N ASP A 81 -5.83 13.53 -1.80
CA ASP A 81 -6.39 12.42 -1.03
C ASP A 81 -7.86 12.23 -1.42
N ALA A 82 -8.19 11.04 -1.93
CA ALA A 82 -9.56 10.73 -2.34
C ALA A 82 -10.57 10.80 -1.17
N ARG A 83 -10.08 10.57 0.07
CA ARG A 83 -10.86 10.61 1.30
C ARG A 83 -11.18 12.06 1.70
N GLU A 84 -12.39 12.29 2.20
CA GLU A 84 -12.76 13.63 2.73
C GLU A 84 -12.05 13.95 4.04
N HIS A 85 -11.76 12.93 4.86
CA HIS A 85 -11.14 13.06 6.19
C HIS A 85 -9.88 12.22 6.34
N GLY A 86 -9.06 12.09 5.26
CA GLY A 86 -7.84 11.29 5.26
C GLY A 86 -6.59 12.03 5.75
N GLY A 87 -5.53 11.24 5.98
CA GLY A 87 -4.16 11.70 6.20
C GLY A 87 -3.77 12.01 7.64
N GLY A 88 -4.67 12.39 8.53
CA GLY A 88 -4.39 12.60 9.95
C GLY A 88 -3.06 13.30 10.27
N GLU A 89 -2.22 12.67 11.10
CA GLU A 89 -0.89 13.17 11.46
C GLU A 89 0.06 13.27 10.25
N ALA A 90 -0.06 12.36 9.27
CA ALA A 90 0.76 12.39 8.07
C ALA A 90 0.44 13.61 7.21
N ALA A 91 -0.85 13.98 7.08
CA ALA A 91 -1.26 15.21 6.41
C ALA A 91 -0.79 16.47 7.14
N ALA A 92 -0.84 16.47 8.48
CA ALA A 92 -0.32 17.57 9.30
C ALA A 92 1.19 17.75 9.07
N SER A 93 1.96 16.67 9.06
CA SER A 93 3.39 16.67 8.79
C SER A 93 3.71 17.19 7.37
N ALA A 94 2.96 16.73 6.36
CA ALA A 94 3.13 17.20 4.99
C ALA A 94 2.85 18.71 4.86
N ARG A 95 1.78 19.21 5.50
CA ARG A 95 1.46 20.65 5.52
C ARG A 95 2.53 21.48 6.22
N ALA A 96 3.10 20.97 7.33
CA ALA A 96 4.19 21.65 8.04
C ALA A 96 5.44 21.82 7.17
N MET A 97 5.64 20.94 6.18
CA MET A 97 6.72 21.02 5.19
C MET A 97 6.36 21.89 3.95
N GLY A 98 5.22 22.55 3.98
CA GLY A 98 4.75 23.40 2.88
C GLY A 98 4.17 22.60 1.69
N ILE A 99 3.79 21.32 1.87
CA ILE A 99 3.08 20.56 0.85
C ILE A 99 1.58 20.84 0.97
N ARG A 100 0.94 21.23 -0.13
CA ARG A 100 -0.51 21.38 -0.19
C ARG A 100 -1.17 20.00 -0.09
N VAL A 101 -2.18 19.86 0.78
CA VAL A 101 -2.96 18.62 0.94
C VAL A 101 -4.43 18.94 0.69
N GLU A 102 -5.00 18.30 -0.31
CA GLU A 102 -6.38 18.46 -0.77
C GLU A 102 -7.15 17.16 -0.59
N ASN A 103 -8.04 17.15 0.39
CA ASN A 103 -8.94 16.04 0.65
C ASN A 103 -10.17 16.09 -0.26
N GLY A 104 -10.76 14.93 -0.58
CA GLY A 104 -11.90 14.82 -1.50
C GLY A 104 -11.57 15.18 -2.95
N LYS A 105 -10.28 15.23 -3.32
CA LYS A 105 -9.83 15.54 -4.68
C LYS A 105 -8.95 14.46 -5.26
N VAL A 106 -9.08 14.26 -6.56
CA VAL A 106 -8.39 13.18 -7.30
C VAL A 106 -7.96 13.65 -8.69
N ILE A 107 -7.12 12.86 -9.35
CA ILE A 107 -6.74 13.07 -10.74
C ILE A 107 -7.83 12.50 -11.66
N SER A 108 -8.45 13.32 -12.51
CA SER A 108 -9.35 12.83 -13.56
C SER A 108 -8.59 12.41 -14.83
N ARG A 109 -7.46 13.05 -15.11
CA ARG A 109 -6.63 12.79 -16.28
C ARG A 109 -5.19 13.26 -16.08
N VAL A 110 -4.24 12.49 -16.55
CA VAL A 110 -2.86 12.93 -16.78
C VAL A 110 -2.75 13.58 -18.17
N ILE A 111 -2.02 14.68 -18.24
CA ILE A 111 -1.73 15.41 -19.46
C ILE A 111 -0.33 15.02 -19.91
N GLY A 112 -0.21 14.64 -21.17
CA GLY A 112 1.06 14.23 -21.77
C GLY A 112 0.85 13.11 -22.79
N ARG A 113 1.95 12.64 -23.39
CA ARG A 113 1.95 11.51 -24.32
C ARG A 113 3.18 10.65 -24.15
N LYS A 114 4.38 11.21 -24.34
CA LYS A 114 5.67 10.53 -24.14
C LYS A 114 6.13 10.59 -22.69
N ARG A 115 5.62 11.55 -21.92
CA ARG A 115 5.88 11.76 -20.49
C ARG A 115 4.76 12.61 -19.90
N VAL A 116 4.67 12.62 -18.59
CA VAL A 116 3.77 13.49 -17.83
C VAL A 116 4.16 14.95 -18.05
N LEU A 117 3.18 15.82 -18.27
CA LEU A 117 3.31 17.28 -18.37
C LEU A 117 2.40 18.00 -17.36
N GLY A 118 1.51 17.27 -16.72
CA GLY A 118 0.57 17.80 -15.74
C GLY A 118 -0.62 16.88 -15.51
N VAL A 119 -1.50 17.30 -14.61
CA VAL A 119 -2.73 16.58 -14.26
C VAL A 119 -3.93 17.52 -14.24
N ASN A 120 -5.11 17.00 -14.59
CA ASN A 120 -6.40 17.60 -14.31
C ASN A 120 -6.93 17.03 -12.99
N VAL A 121 -7.33 17.91 -12.09
CA VAL A 121 -7.90 17.56 -10.78
C VAL A 121 -9.42 17.70 -10.83
N CYS A 122 -10.14 16.80 -10.16
CA CYS A 122 -11.58 16.87 -9.95
C CYS A 122 -11.95 16.47 -8.52
N LEU A 123 -13.20 16.64 -8.14
CA LEU A 123 -13.73 16.11 -6.88
C LEU A 123 -13.87 14.57 -6.96
N SER A 124 -13.57 13.88 -5.87
CA SER A 124 -13.69 12.42 -5.77
C SER A 124 -15.15 11.96 -5.90
N SER A 125 -16.09 12.74 -5.35
CA SER A 125 -17.55 12.50 -5.40
C SER A 125 -18.23 13.11 -6.61
N GLY A 126 -17.49 13.76 -7.54
CA GLY A 126 -18.06 14.47 -8.69
C GLY A 126 -18.18 13.61 -9.95
N GLU A 127 -18.62 14.24 -11.04
CA GLU A 127 -18.73 13.61 -12.37
C GLU A 127 -17.45 13.72 -13.22
N GLY A 128 -16.31 14.12 -12.61
CA GLY A 128 -15.01 14.23 -13.27
C GLY A 128 -14.80 15.58 -14.00
N GLU A 129 -15.55 16.61 -13.61
CA GLU A 129 -15.28 17.97 -14.10
C GLU A 129 -13.95 18.48 -13.55
N THR A 130 -13.12 19.03 -14.44
CA THR A 130 -11.82 19.58 -14.05
C THR A 130 -12.02 20.87 -13.25
N THR A 131 -11.61 20.82 -11.97
CA THR A 131 -11.63 22.00 -11.08
C THR A 131 -10.31 22.76 -11.11
N GLU A 132 -9.21 22.06 -11.39
CA GLU A 132 -7.87 22.64 -11.41
C GLU A 132 -6.97 21.87 -12.38
N ARG A 133 -5.96 22.56 -12.93
CA ARG A 133 -4.88 21.94 -13.69
C ARG A 133 -3.55 22.22 -13.02
N ILE A 134 -2.76 21.19 -12.76
CA ILE A 134 -1.46 21.30 -12.09
C ILE A 134 -0.37 20.79 -13.02
N GLY A 135 0.65 21.64 -13.29
CA GLY A 135 1.84 21.23 -14.03
C GLY A 135 2.74 20.37 -13.15
N CYS A 136 3.15 19.22 -13.67
CA CYS A 136 4.11 18.30 -13.03
C CYS A 136 4.76 17.43 -14.10
N ASP A 137 5.86 16.78 -13.77
CA ASP A 137 6.57 15.85 -14.67
C ASP A 137 6.52 14.40 -14.17
N ALA A 138 5.93 14.18 -12.98
CA ALA A 138 5.71 12.86 -12.41
C ALA A 138 4.41 12.79 -11.57
N VAL A 139 3.86 11.57 -11.47
CA VAL A 139 2.72 11.23 -10.59
C VAL A 139 3.08 9.99 -9.79
N ALA A 140 2.93 10.08 -8.47
CA ALA A 140 3.01 8.95 -7.55
C ALA A 140 1.59 8.59 -7.08
N MET A 141 1.15 7.36 -7.31
CA MET A 141 -0.21 6.91 -6.96
C MET A 141 -0.19 5.78 -5.95
N SER A 142 -1.15 5.77 -5.04
CA SER A 142 -1.38 4.66 -4.11
C SER A 142 -2.88 4.42 -3.90
N GLY A 143 -3.35 3.23 -4.23
CA GLY A 143 -4.71 2.74 -3.99
C GLY A 143 -4.79 1.79 -2.78
N GLY A 144 -3.85 1.88 -1.84
CA GLY A 144 -3.71 0.95 -0.72
C GLY A 144 -2.95 -0.32 -1.08
N TRP A 145 -3.10 -1.34 -0.27
CA TRP A 145 -2.30 -2.56 -0.36
C TRP A 145 -3.18 -3.79 -0.54
N SER A 146 -2.63 -4.84 -1.11
CA SER A 146 -3.25 -6.16 -1.21
C SER A 146 -2.26 -7.21 -0.75
N PRO A 147 -2.58 -7.99 0.30
CA PRO A 147 -1.76 -9.10 0.76
C PRO A 147 -1.48 -10.10 -0.38
N VAL A 148 -0.25 -10.63 -0.44
CA VAL A 148 0.12 -11.65 -1.42
C VAL A 148 -0.32 -13.02 -0.89
N VAL A 149 -1.59 -13.34 -1.14
CA VAL A 149 -2.28 -14.55 -0.60
C VAL A 149 -2.42 -15.69 -1.60
N HIS A 150 -1.67 -15.64 -2.71
CA HIS A 150 -1.82 -16.62 -3.79
C HIS A 150 -1.57 -18.05 -3.32
N LEU A 151 -0.50 -18.30 -2.56
CA LEU A 151 -0.18 -19.65 -2.05
C LEU A 151 -1.26 -20.13 -1.06
N TRP A 152 -1.75 -19.26 -0.19
CA TRP A 152 -2.84 -19.56 0.73
C TRP A 152 -4.08 -20.02 -0.02
N SER A 153 -4.54 -19.23 -1.00
CA SER A 153 -5.74 -19.54 -1.78
C SER A 153 -5.57 -20.78 -2.68
N HIS A 154 -4.40 -20.95 -3.31
CA HIS A 154 -4.11 -22.11 -4.16
C HIS A 154 -4.08 -23.43 -3.35
N CYS A 155 -3.70 -23.36 -2.08
CA CYS A 155 -3.74 -24.50 -1.17
C CYS A 155 -5.11 -24.72 -0.49
N GLY A 156 -6.15 -24.00 -0.90
CA GLY A 156 -7.53 -24.16 -0.43
C GLY A 156 -7.95 -23.27 0.73
N GLY A 157 -7.06 -22.45 1.29
CA GLY A 157 -7.37 -21.47 2.32
C GLY A 157 -8.36 -20.42 1.82
N LYS A 158 -9.21 -19.93 2.71
CA LYS A 158 -10.23 -18.93 2.39
C LYS A 158 -9.74 -17.52 2.71
N LEU A 159 -10.39 -16.55 2.08
CA LEU A 159 -10.14 -15.13 2.30
C LEU A 159 -11.37 -14.50 2.91
N GLU A 160 -11.16 -13.45 3.71
CA GLU A 160 -12.19 -12.57 4.23
C GLU A 160 -11.89 -11.12 3.83
N TRP A 161 -12.94 -10.34 3.66
CA TRP A 161 -12.79 -8.91 3.39
C TRP A 161 -12.64 -8.15 4.71
N ASN A 162 -11.64 -7.26 4.76
CA ASN A 162 -11.44 -6.35 5.87
C ASN A 162 -11.86 -4.93 5.44
N ASP A 163 -12.91 -4.39 6.05
CA ASP A 163 -13.47 -3.08 5.69
C ASP A 163 -12.53 -1.92 6.06
N GLU A 164 -11.81 -2.02 7.18
CA GLU A 164 -10.92 -0.96 7.67
C GLU A 164 -9.72 -0.73 6.74
N SER A 165 -9.11 -1.81 6.29
CA SER A 165 -7.97 -1.79 5.37
C SER A 165 -8.36 -1.92 3.90
N SER A 166 -9.66 -2.13 3.62
CA SER A 166 -10.23 -2.31 2.27
C SER A 166 -9.46 -3.34 1.44
N MET A 167 -9.17 -4.53 2.02
CA MET A 167 -8.43 -5.60 1.35
C MET A 167 -8.89 -7.00 1.76
N PHE A 168 -8.60 -7.99 0.91
CA PHE A 168 -8.78 -9.38 1.26
C PHE A 168 -7.62 -9.90 2.09
N CYS A 169 -7.92 -10.46 3.25
CA CYS A 169 -6.96 -11.06 4.16
C CYS A 169 -7.17 -12.58 4.25
N PRO A 170 -6.14 -13.37 4.64
CA PRO A 170 -6.30 -14.79 4.96
C PRO A 170 -7.29 -15.00 6.10
N ASP A 171 -8.32 -15.80 5.90
CA ASP A 171 -9.22 -16.24 6.96
C ASP A 171 -8.54 -17.31 7.80
N LYS A 172 -8.04 -16.93 8.97
CA LYS A 172 -7.32 -17.84 9.88
C LYS A 172 -8.19 -18.95 10.46
N SER A 173 -9.52 -18.83 10.38
CA SER A 173 -10.46 -19.87 10.79
C SER A 173 -10.63 -20.98 9.73
N ARG A 174 -10.26 -20.68 8.48
CA ARG A 174 -10.37 -21.58 7.33
C ARG A 174 -9.05 -21.70 6.57
N PRO A 175 -7.96 -22.16 7.25
CA PRO A 175 -6.64 -22.29 6.64
C PRO A 175 -6.59 -23.41 5.60
N PRO A 176 -5.54 -23.47 4.78
CA PRO A 176 -5.22 -24.66 4.00
C PRO A 176 -5.03 -25.87 4.91
N THR A 177 -5.70 -26.97 4.61
CA THR A 177 -5.64 -28.20 5.40
C THR A 177 -5.06 -29.35 4.60
N ASN A 178 -4.37 -30.28 5.29
CA ASN A 178 -3.92 -31.53 4.73
C ASN A 178 -5.09 -32.54 4.65
N GLU A 179 -4.79 -33.78 4.18
CA GLU A 179 -5.78 -34.87 4.04
C GLU A 179 -6.45 -35.25 5.37
N ASN A 180 -5.81 -34.99 6.50
CA ASN A 180 -6.33 -35.25 7.84
C ASN A 180 -7.16 -34.08 8.41
N GLY A 181 -7.33 -32.99 7.65
CA GLY A 181 -8.02 -31.77 8.10
C GLY A 181 -7.18 -30.84 8.97
N GLU A 182 -5.87 -31.11 9.12
CA GLU A 182 -4.99 -30.26 9.92
C GLU A 182 -4.45 -29.07 9.10
N GLY A 183 -4.46 -27.88 9.67
CA GLY A 183 -3.86 -26.70 9.07
C GLY A 183 -2.34 -26.84 8.93
N PHE A 184 -1.82 -26.63 7.73
CA PHE A 184 -0.40 -26.75 7.43
C PHE A 184 0.25 -25.42 6.95
N MET A 185 -0.51 -24.36 6.90
CA MET A 185 -0.01 -23.05 6.46
C MET A 185 -0.47 -21.95 7.42
N GLU A 186 0.42 -21.02 7.70
CA GLU A 186 0.20 -19.79 8.46
C GLU A 186 0.65 -18.58 7.64
N THR A 187 0.19 -17.40 8.02
CA THR A 187 0.61 -16.14 7.40
C THR A 187 1.11 -15.16 8.47
N ALA A 188 2.05 -14.30 8.12
CA ALA A 188 2.55 -13.26 9.01
C ALA A 188 2.87 -11.96 8.26
N GLY A 189 2.79 -10.85 8.96
CA GLY A 189 3.10 -9.52 8.46
C GLY A 189 2.08 -9.03 7.45
N ALA A 190 2.53 -8.32 6.42
CA ALA A 190 1.62 -7.76 5.41
C ALA A 190 0.85 -8.84 4.63
N ALA A 191 1.37 -10.07 4.56
CA ALA A 191 0.65 -11.21 3.98
C ALA A 191 -0.56 -11.66 4.81
N SER A 192 -0.61 -11.33 6.12
CA SER A 192 -1.78 -11.57 6.98
C SER A 192 -2.72 -10.37 7.09
N GLY A 193 -2.41 -9.26 6.39
CA GLY A 193 -3.19 -8.03 6.41
C GLY A 193 -2.66 -6.95 7.36
N ASN A 194 -1.57 -7.20 8.09
CA ASN A 194 -0.95 -6.20 8.95
C ASN A 194 0.00 -5.31 8.15
N THR A 195 -0.28 -4.00 8.11
CA THR A 195 0.58 -3.00 7.43
C THR A 195 1.43 -2.19 8.40
N GLN A 196 1.08 -2.17 9.68
CA GLN A 196 1.79 -1.42 10.71
C GLN A 196 2.95 -2.23 11.30
N LEU A 197 4.14 -1.64 11.32
CA LEU A 197 5.37 -2.32 11.72
C LEU A 197 5.33 -2.89 13.15
N ASN A 198 4.72 -2.17 14.11
CA ASN A 198 4.54 -2.66 15.48
C ASN A 198 3.70 -3.94 15.55
N GLU A 199 2.61 -4.01 14.78
CA GLU A 199 1.73 -5.19 14.72
C GLU A 199 2.42 -6.34 13.98
N ILE A 200 3.13 -6.06 12.88
CA ILE A 200 3.92 -7.05 12.13
C ILE A 200 4.95 -7.74 13.02
N VAL A 201 5.72 -6.95 13.79
CA VAL A 201 6.77 -7.48 14.66
C VAL A 201 6.17 -8.30 15.81
N LYS A 202 5.08 -7.83 16.40
CA LYS A 202 4.34 -8.54 17.44
C LYS A 202 3.81 -9.88 16.93
N GLU A 203 3.03 -9.87 15.84
CA GLU A 203 2.45 -11.06 15.23
C GLU A 203 3.52 -12.08 14.86
N ALA A 204 4.58 -11.66 14.17
CA ALA A 204 5.66 -12.55 13.75
C ALA A 204 6.36 -13.21 14.94
N THR A 205 6.55 -12.46 16.03
CA THR A 205 7.15 -13.00 17.26
C THR A 205 6.23 -14.01 17.93
N GLU A 206 4.95 -13.68 18.09
CA GLU A 206 3.95 -14.57 18.71
C GLU A 206 3.75 -15.86 17.91
N LEU A 207 3.68 -15.74 16.57
CA LEU A 207 3.57 -16.88 15.67
C LEU A 207 4.81 -17.76 15.74
N GLY A 208 6.01 -17.18 15.70
CA GLY A 208 7.27 -17.93 15.81
C GLY A 208 7.38 -18.70 17.13
N LEU A 209 7.00 -18.08 18.26
CA LEU A 209 6.95 -18.75 19.56
C LEU A 209 5.91 -19.89 19.62
N SER A 210 4.73 -19.66 19.04
CA SER A 210 3.67 -20.67 18.95
C SER A 210 4.13 -21.89 18.15
N ILE A 211 4.73 -21.67 16.99
CA ILE A 211 5.27 -22.72 16.12
C ILE A 211 6.41 -23.47 16.84
N GLY A 212 7.32 -22.73 17.48
CA GLY A 212 8.42 -23.34 18.26
C GLY A 212 7.88 -24.29 19.34
N ARG A 213 6.88 -23.89 20.10
CA ARG A 213 6.21 -24.74 21.11
C ARG A 213 5.55 -25.95 20.48
N LYS A 214 4.81 -25.77 19.37
CA LYS A 214 4.12 -26.86 18.64
C LYS A 214 5.08 -27.97 18.22
N PHE A 215 6.32 -27.64 17.89
CA PHE A 215 7.34 -28.60 17.44
C PHE A 215 8.40 -28.95 18.50
N GLY A 216 8.08 -28.76 19.79
CA GLY A 216 8.95 -29.20 20.90
C GLY A 216 10.16 -28.30 21.16
N GLY A 217 10.15 -27.08 20.64
CA GLY A 217 11.18 -26.08 20.94
C GLY A 217 11.18 -25.69 22.43
N LYS A 218 12.38 -25.37 22.97
CA LYS A 218 12.49 -24.82 24.32
C LYS A 218 11.82 -23.45 24.37
N GLN A 219 11.19 -23.15 25.53
CA GLN A 219 10.60 -21.84 25.74
C GLN A 219 11.71 -20.78 25.79
N ILE A 220 11.83 -19.99 24.73
CA ILE A 220 12.74 -18.87 24.66
C ILE A 220 11.99 -17.63 25.17
N ARG A 221 12.58 -16.89 26.12
CA ARG A 221 12.13 -15.55 26.43
C ARG A 221 12.46 -14.66 25.24
N SER A 222 11.45 -14.29 24.43
CA SER A 222 11.67 -13.31 23.37
C SER A 222 11.36 -11.91 23.89
N ASN A 223 12.31 -10.99 23.73
CA ASN A 223 12.00 -9.58 23.78
C ASN A 223 11.42 -9.18 22.44
N VAL A 224 10.09 -8.91 22.38
CA VAL A 224 9.50 -8.28 21.21
C VAL A 224 10.13 -6.88 21.06
N PRO A 225 10.75 -6.57 19.93
CA PRO A 225 11.28 -5.23 19.72
C PRO A 225 10.18 -4.19 19.90
N LYS A 226 10.47 -3.14 20.68
CA LYS A 226 9.53 -2.04 20.88
C LYS A 226 9.57 -1.14 19.66
N VAL A 227 8.48 -1.15 18.92
CA VAL A 227 8.24 -0.27 17.77
C VAL A 227 7.17 0.73 18.18
N LYS A 228 7.41 2.02 17.92
CA LYS A 228 6.42 3.07 18.20
C LYS A 228 5.18 2.85 17.30
N PRO A 229 3.97 2.77 17.88
CA PRO A 229 2.76 2.68 17.09
C PRO A 229 2.64 3.91 16.18
N HIS A 230 2.19 3.69 14.97
CA HIS A 230 1.81 4.75 14.04
C HIS A 230 0.32 4.59 13.74
N LEU A 231 -0.47 5.61 14.09
CA LEU A 231 -1.89 5.60 13.78
C LEU A 231 -2.09 5.94 12.32
N GLU A 232 -2.66 5.01 11.57
CA GLU A 232 -3.07 5.22 10.18
C GLU A 232 -4.60 5.34 10.12
N ASN A 233 -5.09 6.23 9.26
CA ASN A 233 -6.52 6.33 9.01
C ASN A 233 -6.98 5.17 8.13
N PRO A 234 -8.27 4.78 8.23
CA PRO A 234 -8.83 3.75 7.35
C PRO A 234 -8.61 4.05 5.86
N VAL A 235 -8.44 2.99 5.10
CA VAL A 235 -8.34 3.05 3.64
C VAL A 235 -9.74 3.10 3.07
N GLU A 236 -10.05 4.10 2.24
CA GLU A 236 -11.32 4.11 1.52
C GLU A 236 -11.22 3.28 0.22
N PRO A 237 -12.25 2.50 -0.13
CA PRO A 237 -12.27 1.66 -1.33
C PRO A 237 -12.47 2.51 -2.59
N PHE A 238 -11.48 3.33 -2.92
CA PHE A 238 -11.48 4.23 -4.04
C PHE A 238 -10.33 3.90 -5.01
N TRP A 239 -10.65 3.26 -6.14
CA TRP A 239 -9.65 2.83 -7.13
C TRP A 239 -9.92 3.31 -8.55
N LEU A 240 -11.08 3.93 -8.79
CA LEU A 240 -11.47 4.48 -10.08
C LEU A 240 -11.92 5.92 -9.92
N THR A 241 -11.24 6.84 -10.58
CA THR A 241 -11.57 8.26 -10.48
C THR A 241 -12.68 8.65 -11.45
N PRO A 242 -13.54 9.62 -11.08
CA PRO A 242 -14.58 10.13 -11.96
C PRO A 242 -14.00 10.70 -13.26
N ARG A 243 -14.68 10.46 -14.36
CA ARG A 243 -14.31 11.02 -15.66
C ARG A 243 -15.55 11.45 -16.43
N LYS A 244 -15.56 12.70 -16.85
CA LYS A 244 -16.61 13.19 -17.76
C LYS A 244 -16.57 12.39 -19.08
N ALA A 245 -17.66 11.72 -19.40
CA ALA A 245 -17.78 11.00 -20.67
C ALA A 245 -17.66 12.02 -21.82
N LYS A 246 -16.92 11.67 -22.87
CA LYS A 246 -17.01 12.42 -24.13
C LYS A 246 -18.41 12.16 -24.71
N ARG A 247 -19.19 13.21 -24.88
CA ARG A 247 -20.40 13.16 -25.72
C ARG A 247 -20.01 12.97 -27.17
#